data_243bb16286b8fcba082b6ba6cab7727a
#
_entry.id   243bb16286b8fcba082b6ba6cab7727a
#
_cell.length_a   1.000
_cell.length_b   1.000
_cell.length_c   1.000
_cell.angle_alpha   90.00
_cell.angle_beta   90.00
_cell.angle_gamma   90.00
#
_symmetry.space_group_name_H-M   'P 1'
#
loop_
_entity.id
_entity.type
_entity.pdbx_description
1 polymer ?
#
loop_
_entity_poly.entity_id
_entity_poly.type
_entity_poly.pdbx_seq_one_letter_code
_entity_poly.pdbx_strand_id
1 'polypeptide(L)'
;SRVHSFPTRRSSDLVLHRVSLGVEPGEMVFVVGRNGAGKTTLLKTLAGFLSPVRGAIDFDGRQVQGMTAEALARQGVRFVNQDKKVFADLTVKDNMELAAYACGESLDQAVERLVGMYPKFAGFLEKKAGNLSGGQREILLIGRALVGEPRLLLIDEPTEGLAAIVIEDIFRILSGMKHKISSVIVEQNLSVVSRLADRILIMKEGEIAREIADPAEIADVAALESCL
;
A
#
# COMPACT_ATOMS: atom_id res chain seq x y z
N SER A 1 -4.87 -14.71 -1.01
CA SER A 1 -5.50 -14.28 -2.29
C SER A 1 -4.54 -14.55 -3.44
N ARG A 2 -4.99 -15.20 -4.49
CA ARG A 2 -4.15 -15.50 -5.67
C ARG A 2 -4.61 -14.66 -6.84
N VAL A 3 -3.66 -14.02 -7.52
CA VAL A 3 -3.89 -13.32 -8.79
C VAL A 3 -3.27 -14.16 -9.92
N HIS A 4 -4.08 -14.57 -10.87
CA HIS A 4 -3.62 -15.33 -12.03
C HIS A 4 -3.65 -14.48 -13.30
N SER A 5 -2.51 -14.40 -13.94
CA SER A 5 -2.17 -13.99 -15.32
C SER A 5 -3.13 -13.08 -16.11
N PHE A 6 -2.63 -11.94 -16.55
CA PHE A 6 -3.28 -10.97 -17.43
C PHE A 6 -2.67 -10.91 -18.83
N PRO A 7 -3.43 -10.86 -19.90
CA PRO A 7 -3.29 -9.92 -21.03
C PRO A 7 -4.65 -9.42 -21.52
N THR A 8 -4.89 -8.45 -22.35
CA THR A 8 -4.34 -7.56 -23.35
C THR A 8 -5.37 -6.53 -23.86
N ARG A 9 -4.96 -5.37 -24.27
CA ARG A 9 -5.28 -4.81 -25.59
C ARG A 9 -4.03 -5.08 -26.40
N ARG A 10 -3.92 -4.79 -27.73
CA ARG A 10 -2.77 -5.20 -28.58
C ARG A 10 -1.48 -5.27 -27.77
N SER A 11 -0.65 -6.27 -27.95
CA SER A 11 0.51 -6.55 -27.07
C SER A 11 1.49 -5.37 -26.88
N SER A 12 1.36 -4.32 -27.68
CA SER A 12 2.09 -3.04 -27.61
C SER A 12 1.52 -2.02 -26.62
N ASP A 13 0.25 -2.18 -26.17
CA ASP A 13 -0.46 -1.14 -25.39
C ASP A 13 -0.69 -1.54 -23.92
N LEU A 14 -0.21 -2.71 -23.51
CA LEU A 14 -0.37 -3.19 -22.16
C LEU A 14 0.79 -2.78 -21.27
N VAL A 15 0.43 -2.30 -20.09
CA VAL A 15 1.41 -1.97 -19.03
C VAL A 15 1.75 -3.22 -18.22
N LEU A 16 0.80 -4.17 -18.06
CA LEU A 16 1.01 -5.40 -17.27
C LEU A 16 0.87 -6.64 -18.14
N HIS A 17 1.86 -7.53 -18.06
CA HIS A 17 1.93 -8.76 -18.80
C HIS A 17 2.13 -9.96 -17.85
N ARG A 18 1.23 -10.96 -17.89
CA ARG A 18 1.39 -12.23 -17.17
C ARG A 18 1.78 -12.09 -15.69
N VAL A 19 1.29 -11.03 -15.01
CA VAL A 19 1.54 -10.84 -13.59
C VAL A 19 0.76 -11.90 -12.81
N SER A 20 1.46 -12.68 -11.99
CA SER A 20 0.86 -13.60 -11.03
C SER A 20 1.49 -13.38 -9.68
N LEU A 21 0.68 -13.11 -8.67
CA LEU A 21 1.13 -12.96 -7.30
C LEU A 21 0.07 -13.47 -6.32
N GLY A 22 0.49 -13.88 -5.15
CA GLY A 22 -0.38 -14.16 -4.02
C GLY A 22 0.07 -13.34 -2.83
N VAL A 23 -0.80 -13.12 -1.86
CA VAL A 23 -0.47 -12.50 -0.57
C VAL A 23 -1.12 -13.33 0.51
N GLU A 24 -0.33 -13.83 1.45
CA GLU A 24 -0.82 -14.62 2.56
C GLU A 24 -1.39 -13.70 3.67
N PRO A 25 -2.25 -14.21 4.56
CA PRO A 25 -2.76 -13.43 5.68
C PRO A 25 -1.63 -12.86 6.55
N GLY A 26 -1.64 -11.53 6.74
CA GLY A 26 -0.62 -10.83 7.52
C GLY A 26 0.73 -10.65 6.84
N GLU A 27 0.88 -11.12 5.60
CA GLU A 27 2.13 -10.99 4.84
C GLU A 27 2.33 -9.56 4.32
N MET A 28 3.56 -9.07 4.38
CA MET A 28 3.99 -7.80 3.85
C MET A 28 4.84 -8.00 2.60
N VAL A 29 4.22 -7.85 1.42
CA VAL A 29 4.86 -8.02 0.12
C VAL A 29 5.30 -6.66 -0.41
N PHE A 30 6.55 -6.53 -0.78
CA PHE A 30 7.07 -5.34 -1.46
C PHE A 30 7.21 -5.58 -2.95
N VAL A 31 6.81 -4.57 -3.74
CA VAL A 31 7.02 -4.55 -5.19
C VAL A 31 8.07 -3.49 -5.49
N VAL A 32 9.21 -3.91 -6.00
CA VAL A 32 10.32 -3.04 -6.36
C VAL A 32 10.56 -3.08 -7.86
N GLY A 33 11.15 -2.04 -8.42
CA GLY A 33 11.46 -1.96 -9.86
C GLY A 33 11.62 -0.51 -10.31
N ARG A 34 12.20 -0.32 -11.47
CA ARG A 34 12.45 1.01 -12.07
C ARG A 34 11.15 1.76 -12.33
N ASN A 35 11.26 3.08 -12.49
CA ASN A 35 10.11 3.90 -12.92
C ASN A 35 9.60 3.41 -14.28
N GLY A 36 8.27 3.34 -14.41
CA GLY A 36 7.65 2.80 -15.62
C GLY A 36 7.52 1.27 -15.67
N ALA A 37 8.03 0.51 -14.70
CA ALA A 37 7.90 -0.95 -14.66
C ALA A 37 6.46 -1.47 -14.51
N GLY A 38 5.48 -0.60 -14.20
CA GLY A 38 4.06 -0.99 -14.05
C GLY A 38 3.57 -1.13 -12.61
N LYS A 39 4.38 -0.79 -11.60
CA LYS A 39 4.08 -0.97 -10.17
C LYS A 39 2.76 -0.29 -9.73
N THR A 40 2.62 1.00 -10.01
CA THR A 40 1.37 1.75 -9.71
C THR A 40 0.17 1.18 -10.48
N THR A 41 0.36 0.73 -11.72
CA THR A 41 -0.69 0.09 -12.51
C THR A 41 -1.14 -1.22 -11.86
N LEU A 42 -0.22 -2.00 -11.31
CA LEU A 42 -0.53 -3.21 -10.54
C LEU A 42 -1.40 -2.87 -9.33
N LEU A 43 -0.97 -1.91 -8.49
CA LEU A 43 -1.76 -1.50 -7.32
C LEU A 43 -3.14 -0.97 -7.70
N LYS A 44 -3.24 -0.13 -8.74
CA LYS A 44 -4.53 0.39 -9.23
C LYS A 44 -5.45 -0.72 -9.76
N THR A 45 -4.87 -1.77 -10.35
CA THR A 45 -5.64 -2.93 -10.81
C THR A 45 -6.17 -3.75 -9.63
N LEU A 46 -5.31 -4.00 -8.63
CA LEU A 46 -5.71 -4.70 -7.39
C LEU A 46 -6.75 -3.91 -6.60
N ALA A 47 -6.67 -2.59 -6.61
CA ALA A 47 -7.61 -1.69 -5.93
C ALA A 47 -8.92 -1.43 -6.70
N GLY A 48 -9.09 -1.98 -7.92
CA GLY A 48 -10.30 -1.82 -8.72
C GLY A 48 -10.45 -0.48 -9.45
N PHE A 49 -9.39 0.34 -9.52
CA PHE A 49 -9.36 1.55 -10.34
C PHE A 49 -9.14 1.24 -11.82
N LEU A 50 -8.51 0.11 -12.12
CA LEU A 50 -8.29 -0.38 -13.47
C LEU A 50 -8.82 -1.81 -13.57
N SER A 51 -9.59 -2.09 -14.60
CA SER A 51 -10.07 -3.45 -14.84
C SER A 51 -9.05 -4.24 -15.65
N PRO A 52 -8.70 -5.46 -15.23
CA PRO A 52 -7.84 -6.33 -16.03
C PRO A 52 -8.56 -6.74 -17.31
N VAL A 53 -7.83 -6.82 -18.41
CA VAL A 53 -8.39 -7.24 -19.69
C VAL A 53 -8.59 -8.75 -19.75
N ARG A 54 -7.75 -9.51 -19.04
CA ARG A 54 -7.86 -10.97 -18.87
C ARG A 54 -7.31 -11.38 -17.51
N GLY A 55 -7.58 -12.61 -17.10
CA GLY A 55 -7.16 -13.18 -15.84
C GLY A 55 -8.21 -13.05 -14.76
N ALA A 56 -7.86 -13.44 -13.54
CA ALA A 56 -8.73 -13.41 -12.38
C ALA A 56 -8.02 -12.76 -11.20
N ILE A 57 -8.77 -12.04 -10.38
CA ILE A 57 -8.34 -11.54 -9.09
C ILE A 57 -9.24 -12.20 -8.05
N ASP A 58 -8.63 -12.98 -7.17
CA ASP A 58 -9.32 -13.58 -6.05
C ASP A 58 -8.96 -12.82 -4.76
N PHE A 59 -9.97 -12.42 -4.05
CA PHE A 59 -9.84 -11.84 -2.73
C PHE A 59 -10.69 -12.63 -1.75
N ASP A 60 -10.06 -13.26 -0.78
CA ASP A 60 -10.72 -14.03 0.25
C ASP A 60 -11.63 -15.15 -0.31
N GLY A 61 -11.12 -15.85 -1.32
CA GLY A 61 -11.83 -16.96 -1.98
C GLY A 61 -12.97 -16.52 -2.92
N ARG A 62 -13.08 -15.24 -3.22
CA ARG A 62 -14.08 -14.69 -4.15
C ARG A 62 -13.41 -14.00 -5.32
N GLN A 63 -13.92 -14.23 -6.51
CA GLN A 63 -13.48 -13.49 -7.69
C GLN A 63 -14.00 -12.04 -7.62
N VAL A 64 -13.06 -11.09 -7.73
CA VAL A 64 -13.34 -9.66 -7.57
C VAL A 64 -12.93 -8.83 -8.80
N GLN A 65 -12.42 -9.46 -9.86
CA GLN A 65 -12.10 -8.73 -11.08
C GLN A 65 -13.34 -8.04 -11.65
N GLY A 66 -13.17 -6.77 -12.02
CA GLY A 66 -14.26 -5.94 -12.51
C GLY A 66 -15.11 -5.27 -11.41
N MET A 67 -14.84 -5.55 -10.13
CA MET A 67 -15.42 -4.77 -9.04
C MET A 67 -14.82 -3.37 -9.02
N THR A 68 -15.65 -2.38 -8.67
CA THR A 68 -15.18 -1.00 -8.48
C THR A 68 -14.34 -0.86 -7.21
N ALA A 69 -13.48 0.16 -7.19
CA ALA A 69 -12.67 0.47 -6.00
C ALA A 69 -13.54 0.66 -4.74
N GLU A 70 -14.72 1.25 -4.87
CA GLU A 70 -15.68 1.41 -3.77
C GLU A 70 -16.18 0.05 -3.25
N ALA A 71 -16.52 -0.88 -4.15
CA ALA A 71 -16.98 -2.21 -3.76
C ALA A 71 -15.87 -3.01 -3.07
N LEU A 72 -14.62 -2.91 -3.54
CA LEU A 72 -13.45 -3.51 -2.90
C LEU A 72 -13.15 -2.87 -1.54
N ALA A 73 -13.29 -1.55 -1.44
CA ALA A 73 -13.12 -0.85 -0.16
C ALA A 73 -14.10 -1.36 0.90
N ARG A 74 -15.36 -1.63 0.54
CA ARG A 74 -16.35 -2.24 1.45
C ARG A 74 -15.99 -3.67 1.87
N GLN A 75 -15.16 -4.37 1.11
CA GLN A 75 -14.65 -5.70 1.46
C GLN A 75 -13.35 -5.67 2.28
N GLY A 76 -12.84 -4.48 2.59
CA GLY A 76 -11.63 -4.31 3.39
C GLY A 76 -10.34 -4.13 2.60
N VAL A 77 -10.40 -3.88 1.28
CA VAL A 77 -9.24 -3.45 0.51
C VAL A 77 -9.08 -1.94 0.67
N ARG A 78 -7.89 -1.46 1.02
CA ARG A 78 -7.57 -0.03 1.12
C ARG A 78 -6.40 0.30 0.21
N PHE A 79 -6.44 1.49 -0.39
CA PHE A 79 -5.39 1.97 -1.26
C PHE A 79 -4.92 3.37 -0.86
N VAL A 80 -3.65 3.48 -0.52
CA VAL A 80 -2.94 4.75 -0.31
C VAL A 80 -2.22 5.10 -1.60
N ASN A 81 -2.76 6.12 -2.28
CA ASN A 81 -2.24 6.57 -3.57
C ASN A 81 -1.16 7.65 -3.37
N GLN A 82 -0.20 7.71 -4.29
CA GLN A 82 0.88 8.70 -4.35
C GLN A 82 0.40 10.18 -4.40
N ASP A 83 -0.83 10.46 -4.88
CA ASP A 83 -1.38 11.82 -5.02
C ASP A 83 -1.51 12.61 -3.70
N LYS A 84 -1.36 11.96 -2.55
CA LYS A 84 -1.38 12.55 -1.18
C LYS A 84 -2.58 13.48 -0.91
N LYS A 85 -3.76 13.11 -1.44
CA LYS A 85 -4.98 13.92 -1.31
C LYS A 85 -5.66 13.74 0.04
N VAL A 86 -5.74 14.83 0.79
CA VAL A 86 -6.48 14.94 2.06
C VAL A 86 -7.55 16.01 1.94
N PHE A 87 -8.53 16.01 2.84
CA PHE A 87 -9.48 17.12 2.97
C PHE A 87 -8.78 18.28 3.68
N ALA A 88 -8.17 19.17 2.89
CA ALA A 88 -7.21 20.19 3.37
C ALA A 88 -7.82 21.19 4.35
N ASP A 89 -9.08 21.56 4.17
CA ASP A 89 -9.81 22.52 5.02
C ASP A 89 -10.29 21.93 6.35
N LEU A 90 -10.32 20.60 6.44
CA LEU A 90 -10.70 19.87 7.65
C LEU A 90 -9.48 19.60 8.54
N THR A 91 -9.72 19.40 9.83
CA THR A 91 -8.68 18.95 10.76
C THR A 91 -8.24 17.51 10.45
N VAL A 92 -7.11 17.09 10.99
CA VAL A 92 -6.69 15.68 10.96
C VAL A 92 -7.74 14.80 11.61
N LYS A 93 -8.29 15.23 12.74
CA LYS A 93 -9.37 14.55 13.44
C LYS A 93 -10.60 14.36 12.56
N ASP A 94 -11.07 15.41 11.87
CA ASP A 94 -12.22 15.32 10.96
C ASP A 94 -11.93 14.39 9.76
N ASN A 95 -10.69 14.41 9.24
CA ASN A 95 -10.27 13.49 8.20
C ASN A 95 -10.33 12.01 8.66
N MET A 96 -9.97 11.74 9.92
CA MET A 96 -10.08 10.41 10.53
C MET A 96 -11.55 10.05 10.78
N GLU A 97 -12.36 10.98 11.25
CA GLU A 97 -13.79 10.78 11.51
C GLU A 97 -14.55 10.39 10.25
N LEU A 98 -14.28 11.06 9.12
CA LEU A 98 -14.88 10.68 7.83
C LEU A 98 -14.53 9.25 7.42
N ALA A 99 -13.29 8.82 7.66
CA ALA A 99 -12.88 7.45 7.37
C ALA A 99 -13.55 6.46 8.34
N ALA A 100 -13.64 6.79 9.62
CA ALA A 100 -14.29 5.98 10.66
C ALA A 100 -15.77 5.79 10.37
N TYR A 101 -16.47 6.88 10.03
CA TYR A 101 -17.89 6.85 9.65
C TYR A 101 -18.13 5.92 8.45
N ALA A 102 -17.29 6.01 7.43
CA ALA A 102 -17.42 5.16 6.22
C ALA A 102 -17.21 3.67 6.50
N CYS A 103 -16.51 3.32 7.58
CA CYS A 103 -16.20 1.94 7.97
C CYS A 103 -17.08 1.43 9.12
N GLY A 104 -17.90 2.29 9.74
CA GLY A 104 -18.70 1.93 10.91
C GLY A 104 -17.86 1.74 12.18
N GLU A 105 -16.68 2.33 12.25
CA GLU A 105 -15.78 2.31 13.42
C GLU A 105 -15.93 3.62 14.21
N SER A 106 -15.67 3.59 15.53
CA SER A 106 -15.60 4.82 16.30
C SER A 106 -14.29 5.57 16.03
N LEU A 107 -14.36 6.91 16.00
CA LEU A 107 -13.18 7.75 15.85
C LEU A 107 -12.12 7.47 16.93
N ASP A 108 -12.57 7.30 18.19
CA ASP A 108 -11.67 7.07 19.31
C ASP A 108 -10.86 5.79 19.13
N GLN A 109 -11.49 4.70 18.70
CA GLN A 109 -10.80 3.42 18.41
C GLN A 109 -9.78 3.58 17.27
N ALA A 110 -10.16 4.25 16.19
CA ALA A 110 -9.28 4.49 15.05
C ALA A 110 -8.06 5.34 15.44
N VAL A 111 -8.28 6.40 16.22
CA VAL A 111 -7.20 7.29 16.71
C VAL A 111 -6.31 6.56 17.72
N GLU A 112 -6.89 5.83 18.68
CA GLU A 112 -6.13 5.06 19.69
C GLU A 112 -5.21 4.04 19.01
N ARG A 113 -5.70 3.32 18.00
CA ARG A 113 -4.89 2.36 17.23
C ARG A 113 -3.69 3.03 16.58
N LEU A 114 -3.89 4.18 15.91
CA LEU A 114 -2.80 4.88 15.24
C LEU A 114 -1.84 5.54 16.24
N VAL A 115 -2.34 6.12 17.31
CA VAL A 115 -1.51 6.66 18.41
C VAL A 115 -0.68 5.57 19.07
N GLY A 116 -1.22 4.35 19.21
CA GLY A 116 -0.48 3.18 19.71
C GLY A 116 0.72 2.81 18.85
N MET A 117 0.61 2.97 17.53
CA MET A 117 1.72 2.71 16.59
C MET A 117 2.65 3.94 16.48
N TYR A 118 2.09 5.14 16.52
CA TYR A 118 2.80 6.40 16.34
C TYR A 118 2.28 7.49 17.28
N PRO A 119 2.80 7.56 18.51
CA PRO A 119 2.29 8.48 19.56
C PRO A 119 2.29 9.95 19.18
N LYS A 120 3.22 10.39 18.32
CA LYS A 120 3.26 11.77 17.84
C LYS A 120 2.02 12.19 17.05
N PHE A 121 1.21 11.24 16.57
CA PHE A 121 -0.04 11.51 15.84
C PHE A 121 -1.01 12.35 16.66
N ALA A 122 -1.10 12.10 17.96
CA ALA A 122 -1.95 12.88 18.86
C ALA A 122 -1.68 14.39 18.82
N GLY A 123 -0.42 14.78 18.58
CA GLY A 123 0.02 16.18 18.59
C GLY A 123 -0.45 17.00 17.38
N PHE A 124 -1.08 16.40 16.37
CA PHE A 124 -1.57 17.14 15.20
C PHE A 124 -3.03 16.87 14.84
N LEU A 125 -3.78 16.19 15.70
CA LEU A 125 -5.22 15.91 15.48
C LEU A 125 -6.05 17.17 15.21
N GLU A 126 -5.78 18.25 15.93
CA GLU A 126 -6.51 19.52 15.81
C GLU A 126 -5.95 20.43 14.70
N LYS A 127 -4.87 20.05 14.02
CA LYS A 127 -4.32 20.83 12.91
C LYS A 127 -5.17 20.64 11.66
N LYS A 128 -5.33 21.69 10.86
CA LYS A 128 -5.87 21.55 9.50
C LYS A 128 -4.95 20.68 8.65
N ALA A 129 -5.50 19.73 7.92
CA ALA A 129 -4.72 18.79 7.10
C ALA A 129 -3.93 19.51 5.98
N GLY A 130 -4.42 20.66 5.50
CA GLY A 130 -3.71 21.51 4.54
C GLY A 130 -2.39 22.09 5.08
N ASN A 131 -2.28 22.25 6.41
CA ASN A 131 -1.08 22.78 7.07
C ASN A 131 -0.05 21.71 7.46
N LEU A 132 -0.31 20.45 7.14
CA LEU A 132 0.62 19.36 7.40
C LEU A 132 1.81 19.40 6.45
N SER A 133 2.99 19.02 6.94
CA SER A 133 4.12 18.69 6.07
C SER A 133 3.79 17.51 5.17
N GLY A 134 4.55 17.31 4.09
CA GLY A 134 4.37 16.17 3.18
C GLY A 134 4.37 14.82 3.92
N GLY A 135 5.29 14.65 4.87
CA GLY A 135 5.36 13.44 5.67
C GLY A 135 4.23 13.26 6.67
N GLN A 136 3.80 14.35 7.34
CA GLN A 136 2.62 14.28 8.22
C GLN A 136 1.34 13.97 7.43
N ARG A 137 1.25 14.44 6.18
CA ARG A 137 0.15 14.13 5.28
C ARG A 137 0.16 12.66 4.88
N GLU A 138 1.34 12.10 4.60
CA GLU A 138 1.49 10.67 4.33
C GLU A 138 1.04 9.81 5.52
N ILE A 139 1.46 10.18 6.72
CA ILE A 139 1.03 9.50 7.96
C ILE A 139 -0.49 9.57 8.14
N LEU A 140 -1.11 10.72 7.83
CA LEU A 140 -2.57 10.85 7.87
C LEU A 140 -3.24 9.92 6.85
N LEU A 141 -2.70 9.80 5.63
CA LEU A 141 -3.26 8.92 4.58
C LEU A 141 -3.17 7.46 4.98
N ILE A 142 -2.02 7.01 5.51
CA ILE A 142 -1.85 5.67 6.05
C ILE A 142 -2.82 5.45 7.22
N GLY A 143 -2.91 6.42 8.14
CA GLY A 143 -3.84 6.37 9.27
C GLY A 143 -5.30 6.19 8.85
N ARG A 144 -5.76 6.96 7.87
CA ARG A 144 -7.11 6.82 7.29
C ARG A 144 -7.34 5.44 6.66
N ALA A 145 -6.31 4.90 6.00
CA ALA A 145 -6.40 3.58 5.38
C ALA A 145 -6.47 2.45 6.41
N LEU A 146 -5.95 2.66 7.63
CA LEU A 146 -6.01 1.70 8.74
C LEU A 146 -7.35 1.67 9.47
N VAL A 147 -8.22 2.64 9.20
CA VAL A 147 -9.56 2.69 9.79
C VAL A 147 -10.40 1.50 9.29
N GLY A 148 -11.16 0.88 10.19
CA GLY A 148 -11.99 -0.27 9.90
C GLY A 148 -11.22 -1.58 9.73
N GLU A 149 -9.98 -1.65 10.21
CA GLU A 149 -9.13 -2.85 10.18
C GLU A 149 -9.08 -3.52 8.78
N PRO A 150 -8.40 -2.89 7.82
CA PRO A 150 -8.36 -3.40 6.45
C PRO A 150 -7.78 -4.82 6.41
N ARG A 151 -8.31 -5.64 5.51
CA ARG A 151 -7.82 -7.00 5.26
C ARG A 151 -6.66 -7.02 4.28
N LEU A 152 -6.64 -6.05 3.36
CA LEU A 152 -5.54 -5.82 2.42
C LEU A 152 -5.27 -4.33 2.29
N LEU A 153 -4.03 -3.95 2.51
CA LEU A 153 -3.56 -2.59 2.35
C LEU A 153 -2.60 -2.50 1.17
N LEU A 154 -2.91 -1.63 0.24
CA LEU A 154 -2.11 -1.32 -0.94
C LEU A 154 -1.52 0.08 -0.75
N ILE A 155 -0.20 0.23 -0.84
CA ILE A 155 0.47 1.52 -0.63
C ILE A 155 1.44 1.78 -1.79
N ASP A 156 1.34 2.97 -2.39
CA ASP A 156 2.16 3.37 -3.52
C ASP A 156 3.19 4.44 -3.09
N GLU A 157 4.46 4.02 -3.01
CA GLU A 157 5.65 4.83 -2.73
C GLU A 157 5.54 5.73 -1.47
N PRO A 158 5.25 5.16 -0.28
CA PRO A 158 4.97 5.94 0.93
C PRO A 158 6.16 6.79 1.42
N THR A 159 7.39 6.48 1.02
CA THR A 159 8.58 7.21 1.49
C THR A 159 9.16 8.17 0.46
N GLU A 160 8.58 8.25 -0.75
CA GLU A 160 9.11 9.08 -1.83
C GLU A 160 9.15 10.58 -1.46
N GLY A 161 10.33 11.19 -1.67
CA GLY A 161 10.54 12.61 -1.45
C GLY A 161 10.50 13.06 0.01
N LEU A 162 10.59 12.13 0.97
CA LEU A 162 10.53 12.43 2.38
C LEU A 162 11.92 12.48 3.04
N ALA A 163 12.06 13.27 4.09
CA ALA A 163 13.25 13.32 4.91
C ALA A 163 13.42 12.04 5.74
N ALA A 164 14.66 11.64 6.03
CA ALA A 164 14.98 10.40 6.75
C ALA A 164 14.22 10.22 8.09
N ILE A 165 14.03 11.31 8.84
CA ILE A 165 13.27 11.26 10.10
C ILE A 165 11.80 10.86 9.90
N VAL A 166 11.19 11.27 8.79
CA VAL A 166 9.81 10.92 8.45
C VAL A 166 9.73 9.49 7.93
N ILE A 167 10.73 9.05 7.17
CA ILE A 167 10.84 7.65 6.73
C ILE A 167 10.86 6.71 7.93
N GLU A 168 11.60 7.04 8.99
CA GLU A 168 11.60 6.26 10.24
C GLU A 168 10.24 6.29 10.96
N ASP A 169 9.50 7.40 10.91
CA ASP A 169 8.15 7.46 11.47
C ASP A 169 7.19 6.56 10.68
N ILE A 170 7.24 6.57 9.34
CA ILE A 170 6.46 5.66 8.48
C ILE A 170 6.86 4.20 8.71
N PHE A 171 8.16 3.92 8.80
CA PHE A 171 8.68 2.60 9.11
C PHE A 171 8.06 2.03 10.41
N ARG A 172 7.95 2.84 11.46
CA ARG A 172 7.34 2.42 12.75
C ARG A 172 5.87 2.04 12.57
N ILE A 173 5.11 2.84 11.80
CA ILE A 173 3.70 2.56 11.53
C ILE A 173 3.57 1.25 10.76
N LEU A 174 4.34 1.08 9.68
CA LEU A 174 4.33 -0.15 8.87
C LEU A 174 4.75 -1.38 9.71
N SER A 175 5.79 -1.25 10.55
CA SER A 175 6.20 -2.31 11.47
C SER A 175 5.09 -2.72 12.45
N GLY A 176 4.29 -1.75 12.92
CA GLY A 176 3.15 -2.02 13.81
C GLY A 176 2.01 -2.79 13.15
N MET A 177 1.98 -2.80 11.81
CA MET A 177 0.99 -3.53 11.01
C MET A 177 1.45 -4.94 10.62
N LYS A 178 2.76 -5.18 10.64
CA LYS A 178 3.36 -6.46 10.23
C LYS A 178 2.72 -7.64 10.96
N HIS A 179 2.43 -8.72 10.23
CA HIS A 179 1.72 -9.91 10.67
C HIS A 179 0.26 -9.72 11.14
N LYS A 180 -0.28 -8.48 11.04
CA LYS A 180 -1.67 -8.17 11.38
C LYS A 180 -2.50 -7.87 10.14
N ILE A 181 -1.93 -7.15 9.18
CA ILE A 181 -2.62 -6.68 7.98
C ILE A 181 -1.81 -7.13 6.77
N SER A 182 -2.46 -7.87 5.86
CA SER A 182 -1.83 -8.22 4.57
C SER A 182 -1.59 -6.96 3.77
N SER A 183 -0.41 -6.80 3.19
CA SER A 183 -0.10 -5.58 2.44
C SER A 183 0.72 -5.83 1.19
N VAL A 184 0.47 -5.01 0.16
CA VAL A 184 1.31 -4.89 -1.03
C VAL A 184 1.79 -3.45 -1.10
N ILE A 185 3.09 -3.25 -0.96
CA ILE A 185 3.71 -1.94 -0.87
C ILE A 185 4.68 -1.78 -2.04
N VAL A 186 4.43 -0.78 -2.88
CA VAL A 186 5.40 -0.35 -3.89
C VAL A 186 6.40 0.58 -3.22
N GLU A 187 7.68 0.30 -3.35
CA GLU A 187 8.74 1.09 -2.74
C GLU A 187 10.02 1.10 -3.59
N GLN A 188 10.76 2.20 -3.50
CA GLN A 188 12.08 2.35 -4.11
C GLN A 188 13.19 2.41 -3.04
N ASN A 189 12.85 2.70 -1.81
CA ASN A 189 13.78 2.75 -0.70
C ASN A 189 14.09 1.34 -0.19
N LEU A 190 15.15 0.74 -0.73
CA LEU A 190 15.54 -0.63 -0.41
C LEU A 190 15.91 -0.82 1.07
N SER A 191 16.32 0.23 1.78
CA SER A 191 16.56 0.16 3.22
C SER A 191 15.27 -0.06 4.02
N VAL A 192 14.14 0.47 3.58
CA VAL A 192 12.81 0.19 4.16
C VAL A 192 12.36 -1.20 3.77
N VAL A 193 12.52 -1.56 2.49
CA VAL A 193 12.15 -2.88 1.96
C VAL A 193 12.86 -4.00 2.71
N SER A 194 14.20 -3.95 2.84
CA SER A 194 15.01 -4.99 3.48
C SER A 194 14.68 -5.22 4.96
N ARG A 195 14.14 -4.19 5.65
CA ARG A 195 13.78 -4.25 7.07
C ARG A 195 12.35 -4.74 7.31
N LEU A 196 11.46 -4.61 6.33
CA LEU A 196 10.02 -4.87 6.52
C LEU A 196 9.49 -6.04 5.70
N ALA A 197 10.05 -6.31 4.52
CA ALA A 197 9.51 -7.30 3.61
C ALA A 197 9.51 -8.71 4.23
N ASP A 198 8.40 -9.43 4.02
CA ASP A 198 8.37 -10.88 4.14
C ASP A 198 8.70 -11.51 2.77
N ARG A 199 8.37 -10.78 1.68
CA ARG A 199 8.66 -11.16 0.31
C ARG A 199 8.79 -9.94 -0.59
N ILE A 200 9.68 -10.04 -1.59
CA ILE A 200 9.93 -8.98 -2.57
C ILE A 200 9.61 -9.51 -3.96
N LEU A 201 8.87 -8.72 -4.73
CA LEU A 201 8.58 -8.95 -6.14
C LEU A 201 9.34 -7.90 -6.96
N ILE A 202 10.26 -8.34 -7.80
CA ILE A 202 11.00 -7.47 -8.72
C ILE A 202 10.22 -7.35 -10.00
N MET A 203 9.78 -6.13 -10.31
CA MET A 203 8.96 -5.86 -11.48
C MET A 203 9.78 -5.18 -12.57
N LYS A 204 9.75 -5.73 -13.79
CA LYS A 204 10.40 -5.21 -15.00
C LYS A 204 9.40 -5.27 -16.16
N GLU A 205 9.30 -4.19 -16.90
CA GLU A 205 8.51 -4.13 -18.16
C GLU A 205 7.11 -4.76 -18.06
N GLY A 206 6.42 -4.52 -16.95
CA GLY A 206 5.06 -5.01 -16.71
C GLY A 206 4.93 -6.46 -16.29
N GLU A 207 6.04 -7.14 -15.99
CA GLU A 207 6.07 -8.53 -15.50
C GLU A 207 6.77 -8.64 -14.15
N ILE A 208 6.46 -9.69 -13.37
CA ILE A 208 7.26 -10.06 -12.20
C ILE A 208 8.43 -10.90 -12.71
N ALA A 209 9.62 -10.27 -12.74
CA ALA A 209 10.83 -10.89 -13.24
C ALA A 209 11.45 -11.85 -12.21
N ARG A 210 11.31 -11.55 -10.92
CA ARG A 210 11.85 -12.36 -9.83
C ARG A 210 11.03 -12.20 -8.56
N GLU A 211 10.95 -13.25 -7.78
CA GLU A 211 10.44 -13.28 -6.43
C GLU A 211 11.54 -13.67 -5.45
N ILE A 212 11.63 -12.95 -4.33
CA ILE A 212 12.63 -13.16 -3.28
C ILE A 212 11.88 -13.35 -1.97
N ALA A 213 12.07 -14.49 -1.33
CA ALA A 213 11.46 -14.84 -0.04
C ALA A 213 12.50 -15.29 0.99
N ASP A 214 13.77 -15.48 0.61
CA ASP A 214 14.83 -15.81 1.54
C ASP A 214 15.19 -14.58 2.40
N PRO A 215 15.06 -14.64 3.73
CA PRO A 215 15.38 -13.52 4.62
C PRO A 215 16.82 -13.01 4.48
N ALA A 216 17.78 -13.89 4.18
CA ALA A 216 19.18 -13.50 3.98
C ALA A 216 19.34 -12.65 2.71
N GLU A 217 18.63 -13.01 1.64
CA GLU A 217 18.65 -12.26 0.37
C GLU A 217 17.87 -10.95 0.52
N ILE A 218 16.74 -10.94 1.23
CA ILE A 218 15.96 -9.72 1.53
C ILE A 218 16.81 -8.71 2.30
N ALA A 219 17.65 -9.17 3.23
CA ALA A 219 18.51 -8.30 4.04
C ALA A 219 19.69 -7.71 3.27
N ASP A 220 20.07 -8.29 2.12
CA ASP A 220 21.19 -7.83 1.29
C ASP A 220 20.76 -6.73 0.32
N VAL A 221 20.84 -5.47 0.78
CA VAL A 221 20.46 -4.30 -0.03
C VAL A 221 21.30 -4.20 -1.32
N ALA A 222 22.60 -4.58 -1.29
CA ALA A 222 23.45 -4.50 -2.47
C ALA A 222 23.03 -5.55 -3.52
N ALA A 223 22.65 -6.75 -3.10
CA ALA A 223 22.09 -7.76 -3.99
C ALA A 223 20.75 -7.29 -4.59
N LEU A 224 19.88 -6.67 -3.78
CA LEU A 224 18.62 -6.12 -4.27
C LEU A 224 18.83 -5.01 -5.32
N GLU A 225 19.77 -4.09 -5.09
CA GLU A 225 20.13 -3.04 -6.06
C GLU A 225 20.56 -3.61 -7.40
N SER A 226 21.35 -4.69 -7.37
CA SER A 226 21.84 -5.35 -8.59
C SER A 226 20.73 -6.01 -9.42
N CYS A 227 19.57 -6.28 -8.81
CA CYS A 227 18.41 -6.89 -9.44
C CYS A 227 17.51 -5.88 -10.17
N LEU A 228 17.65 -4.57 -9.92
CA LEU A 228 16.81 -3.51 -10.50
C LEU A 228 17.39 -2.98 -11.81
#